data_fa5dd06fb376c6c3cc9f2ac089d0eade
#
_entry.id   fa5dd06fb376c6c3cc9f2ac089d0eade
#
_cell.length_a   1.000
_cell.length_b   1.000
_cell.length_c   1.000
_cell.angle_alpha   90.00
_cell.angle_beta   90.00
_cell.angle_gamma   90.00
#
_symmetry.space_group_name_H-M   'P 1'
#
loop_
_entity.id
_entity.type
_entity.pdbx_description
1 polymer ?
#
loop_
_entity_poly.entity_id
_entity_poly.type
_entity_poly.pdbx_seq_one_letter_code
_entity_poly.pdbx_strand_id
1 'polypeptide(L)'
;MNYLIRRKTKEDCAPVVHVATVVWNETYKGIVDDDFLNKLYETEEQRAKEIYNKFNEEDNHQLVLEVDNNIVGFVNVGDTDDTNYDNCGELHAIYILGKYKGKGFGKKLFEAGIEELKRMGYDKMIIGCLVGNPSNDFYKHMGGKLIKTRIFLLFQLPENVYYFEKI
;
A
#
# COMPACT_ATOMS: atom_id res chain seq x y z
N MET A 1 -16.75 14.08 -9.95
CA MET A 1 -15.90 13.59 -8.85
C MET A 1 -14.52 14.18 -9.03
N ASN A 2 -14.16 15.12 -8.18
CA ASN A 2 -12.84 15.75 -8.20
C ASN A 2 -11.87 14.88 -7.42
N TYR A 3 -10.72 14.58 -8.00
CA TYR A 3 -9.68 13.81 -7.31
C TYR A 3 -8.31 14.45 -7.46
N LEU A 4 -7.46 14.17 -6.49
CA LEU A 4 -6.06 14.60 -6.47
C LEU A 4 -5.21 13.47 -5.87
N ILE A 5 -4.06 13.20 -6.49
CA ILE A 5 -3.02 12.37 -5.88
C ILE A 5 -1.86 13.30 -5.52
N ARG A 6 -1.48 13.32 -4.25
CA ARG A 6 -0.45 14.20 -3.72
C ARG A 6 0.35 13.52 -2.61
N ARG A 7 1.48 14.09 -2.24
CA ARG A 7 2.22 13.63 -1.07
C ARG A 7 1.36 13.75 0.19
N LYS A 8 1.48 12.75 1.05
CA LYS A 8 0.89 12.76 2.37
C LYS A 8 1.49 13.91 3.19
N THR A 9 0.65 14.63 3.91
CA THR A 9 1.07 15.57 4.93
C THR A 9 0.94 14.94 6.33
N LYS A 10 1.44 15.62 7.33
CA LYS A 10 1.32 15.17 8.73
C LYS A 10 -0.14 15.06 9.17
N GLU A 11 -0.99 15.95 8.70
CA GLU A 11 -2.42 16.01 8.99
C GLU A 11 -3.20 14.84 8.36
N ASP A 12 -2.64 14.19 7.34
CA ASP A 12 -3.25 13.03 6.69
C ASP A 12 -3.06 11.72 7.47
N CYS A 13 -2.30 11.71 8.55
CA CYS A 13 -1.98 10.48 9.29
C CYS A 13 -3.22 9.75 9.79
N ALA A 14 -4.18 10.44 10.41
CA ALA A 14 -5.41 9.83 10.90
C ALA A 14 -6.29 9.29 9.75
N PRO A 15 -6.58 10.05 8.67
CA PRO A 15 -7.31 9.52 7.52
C PRO A 15 -6.61 8.31 6.85
N VAL A 16 -5.30 8.32 6.72
CA VAL A 16 -4.54 7.20 6.15
C VAL A 16 -4.66 5.95 6.99
N VAL A 17 -4.52 6.05 8.31
CA VAL A 17 -4.72 4.93 9.24
C VAL A 17 -6.14 4.40 9.16
N HIS A 18 -7.13 5.27 9.03
CA HIS A 18 -8.52 4.88 8.85
C HIS A 18 -8.72 4.07 7.56
N VAL A 19 -8.20 4.54 6.43
CA VAL A 19 -8.24 3.81 5.16
C VAL A 19 -7.63 2.42 5.31
N ALA A 20 -6.43 2.32 5.90
CA ALA A 20 -5.77 1.04 6.12
C ALA A 20 -6.62 0.10 6.99
N THR A 21 -7.19 0.60 8.09
CA THR A 21 -8.04 -0.16 9.00
C THR A 21 -9.26 -0.74 8.29
N VAL A 22 -9.98 0.08 7.55
CA VAL A 22 -11.18 -0.32 6.82
C VAL A 22 -10.84 -1.33 5.72
N VAL A 23 -9.84 -1.03 4.91
CA VAL A 23 -9.45 -1.90 3.78
C VAL A 23 -8.94 -3.24 4.25
N TRP A 24 -8.19 -3.31 5.35
CA TRP A 24 -7.75 -4.57 5.95
C TRP A 24 -8.94 -5.43 6.37
N ASN A 25 -9.94 -4.84 7.03
CA ASN A 25 -11.15 -5.54 7.42
C ASN A 25 -11.99 -6.00 6.22
N GLU A 26 -12.09 -5.18 5.17
CA GLU A 26 -12.81 -5.56 3.94
C GLU A 26 -12.10 -6.69 3.16
N THR A 27 -10.77 -6.66 3.11
CA THR A 27 -9.98 -7.52 2.22
C THR A 27 -9.59 -8.85 2.88
N TYR A 28 -9.22 -8.82 4.16
CA TYR A 28 -8.59 -9.96 4.82
C TYR A 28 -9.51 -10.73 5.75
N LYS A 29 -10.79 -10.40 5.81
CA LYS A 29 -11.77 -11.21 6.52
C LYS A 29 -11.82 -12.62 5.93
N GLY A 30 -11.64 -13.63 6.80
CA GLY A 30 -11.52 -15.03 6.36
C GLY A 30 -10.11 -15.47 5.95
N ILE A 31 -9.15 -14.56 5.87
CA ILE A 31 -7.72 -14.83 5.58
C ILE A 31 -6.87 -14.59 6.82
N VAL A 32 -7.12 -13.49 7.50
CA VAL A 32 -6.45 -13.08 8.74
C VAL A 32 -7.39 -13.26 9.91
N ASP A 33 -6.85 -13.57 11.08
CA ASP A 33 -7.61 -13.76 12.33
C ASP A 33 -8.54 -12.57 12.61
N ASP A 34 -9.80 -12.85 12.92
CA ASP A 34 -10.82 -11.85 13.23
C ASP A 34 -10.44 -11.00 14.46
N ASP A 35 -9.81 -11.58 15.48
CA ASP A 35 -9.37 -10.85 16.66
C ASP A 35 -8.34 -9.77 16.30
N PHE A 36 -7.42 -10.08 15.39
CA PHE A 36 -6.48 -9.10 14.86
C PHE A 36 -7.19 -7.98 14.09
N LEU A 37 -8.11 -8.34 13.21
CA LEU A 37 -8.87 -7.35 12.41
C LEU A 37 -9.70 -6.42 13.28
N ASN A 38 -10.36 -6.96 14.32
CA ASN A 38 -11.10 -6.17 15.30
C ASN A 38 -10.19 -5.22 16.08
N LYS A 39 -9.00 -5.69 16.45
CA LYS A 39 -8.02 -4.90 17.18
C LYS A 39 -7.52 -3.69 16.37
N LEU A 40 -7.54 -3.77 15.05
CA LEU A 40 -7.22 -2.62 14.19
C LEU A 40 -8.18 -1.45 14.44
N TYR A 41 -9.46 -1.70 14.61
CA TYR A 41 -10.43 -0.65 14.96
C TYR A 41 -10.21 -0.12 16.38
N GLU A 42 -9.97 -0.99 17.34
CA GLU A 42 -9.74 -0.59 18.73
C GLU A 42 -8.50 0.28 18.92
N THR A 43 -7.47 0.05 18.11
CA THR A 43 -6.17 0.75 18.20
C THR A 43 -5.98 1.86 17.16
N GLU A 44 -6.99 2.16 16.37
CA GLU A 44 -6.88 3.10 15.24
C GLU A 44 -6.38 4.48 15.69
N GLU A 45 -6.99 5.05 16.73
CA GLU A 45 -6.62 6.38 17.22
C GLU A 45 -5.17 6.41 17.75
N GLN A 46 -4.77 5.39 18.50
CA GLN A 46 -3.42 5.28 19.02
C GLN A 46 -2.38 5.16 17.88
N ARG A 47 -2.65 4.30 16.89
CA ARG A 47 -1.77 4.15 15.71
C ARG A 47 -1.65 5.44 14.92
N ALA A 48 -2.75 6.19 14.77
CA ALA A 48 -2.73 7.48 14.11
C ALA A 48 -1.83 8.49 14.84
N LYS A 49 -1.90 8.53 16.17
CA LYS A 49 -1.02 9.39 17.01
C LYS A 49 0.45 8.99 16.88
N GLU A 50 0.75 7.70 16.90
CA GLU A 50 2.12 7.20 16.76
C GLU A 50 2.73 7.58 15.40
N ILE A 51 1.98 7.42 14.31
CA ILE A 51 2.41 7.78 12.97
C ILE A 51 2.56 9.30 12.84
N TYR A 52 1.64 10.06 13.41
CA TYR A 52 1.73 11.52 13.45
C TYR A 52 3.01 12.01 14.15
N ASN A 53 3.34 11.42 15.30
CA ASN A 53 4.52 11.80 16.08
C ASN A 53 5.84 11.40 15.40
N LYS A 54 5.83 10.33 14.61
CA LYS A 54 7.01 9.84 13.87
C LYS A 54 7.12 10.42 12.45
N PHE A 55 6.15 11.22 12.01
CA PHE A 55 6.15 11.75 10.66
C PHE A 55 7.41 12.59 10.40
N ASN A 56 8.12 12.24 9.32
CA ASN A 56 9.26 12.97 8.81
C ASN A 56 9.03 13.27 7.32
N GLU A 57 8.98 14.54 6.98
CA GLU A 57 8.69 14.98 5.62
C GLU A 57 9.79 14.58 4.62
N GLU A 58 11.05 14.53 5.07
CA GLU A 58 12.19 14.15 4.22
C GLU A 58 12.16 12.68 3.81
N ASP A 59 11.66 11.80 4.69
CA ASP A 59 11.56 10.36 4.45
C ASP A 59 10.15 9.93 4.02
N ASN A 60 9.31 10.89 3.63
CA ASN A 60 7.92 10.62 3.28
C ASN A 60 7.77 10.29 1.79
N HIS A 61 7.62 9.00 1.50
CA HIS A 61 7.34 8.47 0.16
C HIS A 61 5.92 7.90 0.04
N GLN A 62 5.02 8.39 0.86
CA GLN A 62 3.60 8.03 0.81
C GLN A 62 2.79 9.07 0.05
N LEU A 63 1.96 8.60 -0.88
CA LEU A 63 1.04 9.45 -1.64
C LEU A 63 -0.39 9.10 -1.24
N VAL A 64 -1.25 10.10 -1.15
CA VAL A 64 -2.66 9.94 -0.82
C VAL A 64 -3.54 10.23 -2.03
N LEU A 65 -4.64 9.51 -2.13
CA LEU A 65 -5.74 9.79 -3.05
C LEU A 65 -6.82 10.54 -2.29
N GLU A 66 -7.02 11.77 -2.68
CA GLU A 66 -8.10 12.62 -2.19
C GLU A 66 -9.22 12.68 -3.21
N VAL A 67 -10.45 12.45 -2.79
CA VAL A 67 -11.65 12.58 -3.62
C VAL A 67 -12.67 13.45 -2.89
N ASP A 68 -13.11 14.52 -3.54
CA ASP A 68 -14.03 15.50 -2.96
C ASP A 68 -13.62 15.94 -1.53
N ASN A 69 -12.33 16.27 -1.36
CA ASN A 69 -11.65 16.70 -0.11
C ASN A 69 -11.56 15.62 0.99
N ASN A 70 -11.73 14.35 0.65
CA ASN A 70 -11.56 13.25 1.61
C ASN A 70 -10.45 12.31 1.15
N ILE A 71 -9.60 11.89 2.07
CA ILE A 71 -8.61 10.85 1.81
C ILE A 71 -9.33 9.50 1.74
N VAL A 72 -9.25 8.85 0.59
CA VAL A 72 -9.97 7.59 0.30
C VAL A 72 -9.06 6.46 -0.13
N GLY A 73 -7.78 6.73 -0.26
CA GLY A 73 -6.76 5.74 -0.63
C GLY A 73 -5.37 6.28 -0.43
N PHE A 74 -4.39 5.39 -0.51
CA PHE A 74 -2.98 5.77 -0.49
C PHE A 74 -2.10 4.69 -1.12
N VAL A 75 -0.89 5.07 -1.47
CA VAL A 75 0.20 4.17 -1.88
C VAL A 75 1.45 4.52 -1.06
N ASN A 76 2.15 3.51 -0.60
CA ASN A 76 3.41 3.64 0.11
C ASN A 76 4.50 2.87 -0.62
N VAL A 77 5.59 3.54 -0.92
CA VAL A 77 6.75 2.97 -1.62
C VAL A 77 8.02 3.28 -0.85
N GLY A 78 9.08 2.53 -1.11
CA GLY A 78 10.36 2.76 -0.45
C GLY A 78 11.41 1.72 -0.83
N ASP A 79 12.43 1.64 0.02
CA ASP A 79 13.47 0.63 -0.09
C ASP A 79 12.88 -0.76 0.14
N THR A 80 13.56 -1.79 -0.37
CA THR A 80 13.22 -3.18 -0.06
C THR A 80 14.30 -3.82 0.78
N ASP A 81 13.90 -4.72 1.67
CA ASP A 81 14.82 -5.59 2.42
C ASP A 81 15.31 -6.78 1.58
N ASP A 82 14.75 -6.97 0.39
CA ASP A 82 15.14 -8.05 -0.53
C ASP A 82 16.37 -7.64 -1.33
N THR A 83 17.52 -8.19 -0.96
CA THR A 83 18.82 -7.88 -1.55
C THR A 83 19.13 -8.66 -2.84
N ASN A 84 18.19 -9.50 -3.33
CA ASN A 84 18.40 -10.29 -4.55
C ASN A 84 18.31 -9.47 -5.84
N TYR A 85 17.88 -8.23 -5.76
CA TYR A 85 17.66 -7.36 -6.93
C TYR A 85 18.40 -6.05 -6.77
N ASP A 86 19.25 -5.73 -7.73
CA ASP A 86 19.96 -4.46 -7.76
C ASP A 86 19.02 -3.33 -8.19
N ASN A 87 19.18 -2.17 -7.56
CA ASN A 87 18.42 -0.95 -7.86
C ASN A 87 16.89 -1.15 -7.89
N CYS A 88 16.39 -1.93 -6.94
CA CYS A 88 15.00 -2.30 -6.82
C CYS A 88 14.36 -1.63 -5.60
N GLY A 89 13.24 -0.97 -5.80
CA GLY A 89 12.37 -0.49 -4.72
C GLY A 89 11.22 -1.45 -4.46
N GLU A 90 10.40 -1.13 -3.47
CA GLU A 90 9.21 -1.92 -3.13
C GLU A 90 7.98 -1.03 -3.02
N LEU A 91 6.87 -1.48 -3.63
CA LEU A 91 5.56 -0.93 -3.33
C LEU A 91 5.02 -1.70 -2.12
N HIS A 92 5.07 -1.05 -0.95
CA HIS A 92 4.75 -1.69 0.33
C HIS A 92 3.25 -1.82 0.59
N ALA A 93 2.46 -0.87 0.11
CA ALA A 93 1.01 -0.85 0.31
C ALA A 93 0.32 0.00 -0.74
N ILE A 94 -0.84 -0.45 -1.18
CA ILE A 94 -1.77 0.32 -1.99
C ILE A 94 -3.19 -0.03 -1.56
N TYR A 95 -3.91 0.94 -1.00
CA TYR A 95 -5.24 0.72 -0.46
C TYR A 95 -6.21 1.79 -0.95
N ILE A 96 -7.42 1.36 -1.26
CA ILE A 96 -8.54 2.22 -1.65
C ILE A 96 -9.79 1.69 -0.98
N LEU A 97 -10.56 2.58 -0.34
CA LEU A 97 -11.87 2.24 0.24
C LEU A 97 -12.78 1.60 -0.82
N GLY A 98 -13.50 0.55 -0.42
CA GLY A 98 -14.29 -0.29 -1.33
C GLY A 98 -15.22 0.47 -2.27
N LYS A 99 -15.92 1.50 -1.76
CA LYS A 99 -16.82 2.34 -2.57
C LYS A 99 -16.16 3.13 -3.71
N TYR A 100 -14.83 3.25 -3.69
CA TYR A 100 -14.05 3.93 -4.74
C TYR A 100 -13.34 2.97 -5.68
N LYS A 101 -13.44 1.65 -5.45
CA LYS A 101 -12.90 0.64 -6.36
C LYS A 101 -13.69 0.61 -7.68
N GLY A 102 -13.09 0.05 -8.73
CA GLY A 102 -13.72 -0.06 -10.05
C GLY A 102 -13.82 1.26 -10.84
N LYS A 103 -13.21 2.33 -10.36
CA LYS A 103 -13.23 3.68 -10.98
C LYS A 103 -11.90 4.11 -11.60
N GLY A 104 -10.95 3.18 -11.72
CA GLY A 104 -9.63 3.43 -12.27
C GLY A 104 -8.62 4.04 -11.29
N PHE A 105 -8.99 4.31 -10.06
CA PHE A 105 -8.10 4.93 -9.06
C PHE A 105 -6.95 4.02 -8.66
N GLY A 106 -7.14 2.69 -8.66
CA GLY A 106 -6.06 1.75 -8.36
C GLY A 106 -4.89 1.87 -9.31
N LYS A 107 -5.18 1.96 -10.62
CA LYS A 107 -4.17 2.18 -11.65
C LYS A 107 -3.45 3.52 -11.45
N LYS A 108 -4.19 4.58 -11.17
CA LYS A 108 -3.62 5.92 -10.95
C LYS A 108 -2.70 5.99 -9.74
N LEU A 109 -3.10 5.38 -8.62
CA LEU A 109 -2.24 5.27 -7.44
C LEU A 109 -1.00 4.40 -7.69
N PHE A 110 -1.15 3.30 -8.40
CA PHE A 110 -0.05 2.42 -8.78
C PHE A 110 0.98 3.18 -9.64
N GLU A 111 0.53 3.89 -10.66
CA GLU A 111 1.38 4.71 -11.52
C GLU A 111 2.08 5.84 -10.73
N ALA A 112 1.37 6.48 -9.79
CA ALA A 112 1.95 7.50 -8.93
C ALA A 112 3.04 6.92 -8.01
N GLY A 113 2.85 5.72 -7.48
CA GLY A 113 3.86 5.00 -6.69
C GLY A 113 5.10 4.68 -7.51
N ILE A 114 4.93 4.25 -8.75
CA ILE A 114 6.05 4.03 -9.70
C ILE A 114 6.83 5.32 -9.93
N GLU A 115 6.15 6.44 -10.20
CA GLU A 115 6.82 7.72 -10.41
C GLU A 115 7.59 8.18 -9.16
N GLU A 116 7.08 7.89 -7.96
CA GLU A 116 7.83 8.16 -6.73
C GLU A 116 9.08 7.30 -6.61
N LEU A 117 9.01 5.99 -6.91
CA LEU A 117 10.18 5.10 -6.93
C LEU A 117 11.23 5.57 -7.93
N LYS A 118 10.83 6.02 -9.11
CA LYS A 118 11.74 6.61 -10.09
C LYS A 118 12.43 7.87 -9.55
N ARG A 119 11.71 8.73 -8.83
CA ARG A 119 12.31 9.92 -8.18
C ARG A 119 13.33 9.54 -7.11
N MET A 120 13.14 8.41 -6.43
CA MET A 120 14.10 7.84 -5.50
C MET A 120 15.32 7.21 -6.19
N GLY A 121 15.30 7.04 -7.52
CA GLY A 121 16.39 6.49 -8.33
C GLY A 121 16.25 5.01 -8.65
N TYR A 122 15.13 4.37 -8.35
CA TYR A 122 14.89 2.97 -8.70
C TYR A 122 14.40 2.80 -10.13
N ASP A 123 14.83 1.73 -10.77
CA ASP A 123 14.39 1.34 -12.12
C ASP A 123 13.65 -0.01 -12.15
N LYS A 124 13.55 -0.66 -10.99
CA LYS A 124 12.86 -1.94 -10.77
C LYS A 124 12.01 -1.88 -9.52
N MET A 125 11.03 -2.75 -9.44
CA MET A 125 10.11 -2.79 -8.31
C MET A 125 9.67 -4.21 -7.99
N ILE A 126 9.51 -4.50 -6.69
CA ILE A 126 8.79 -5.68 -6.22
C ILE A 126 7.55 -5.28 -5.43
N ILE A 127 6.57 -6.18 -5.40
CA ILE A 127 5.35 -6.04 -4.62
C ILE A 127 5.06 -7.38 -3.95
N GLY A 128 4.84 -7.36 -2.63
CA GLY A 128 4.30 -8.50 -1.90
C GLY A 128 2.78 -8.41 -1.78
N CYS A 129 2.08 -9.52 -1.99
CA CYS A 129 0.63 -9.61 -1.88
C CYS A 129 0.23 -10.94 -1.26
N LEU A 130 -0.51 -10.92 -0.15
CA LEU A 130 -0.93 -12.14 0.54
C LEU A 130 -1.69 -13.08 -0.41
N VAL A 131 -1.39 -14.37 -0.32
CA VAL A 131 -2.13 -15.40 -1.05
C VAL A 131 -3.60 -15.34 -0.65
N GLY A 132 -4.50 -15.34 -1.63
CA GLY A 132 -5.95 -15.17 -1.43
C GLY A 132 -6.45 -13.72 -1.52
N ASN A 133 -5.57 -12.73 -1.51
CA ASN A 133 -5.97 -11.35 -1.75
C ASN A 133 -6.32 -11.16 -3.24
N PRO A 134 -7.52 -10.65 -3.58
CA PRO A 134 -7.93 -10.41 -4.97
C PRO A 134 -6.98 -9.48 -5.75
N SER A 135 -6.22 -8.63 -5.07
CA SER A 135 -5.24 -7.73 -5.70
C SER A 135 -4.09 -8.45 -6.41
N ASN A 136 -3.89 -9.76 -6.17
CA ASN A 136 -2.93 -10.56 -6.94
C ASN A 136 -3.18 -10.45 -8.46
N ASP A 137 -4.43 -10.54 -8.90
CA ASP A 137 -4.78 -10.42 -10.31
C ASP A 137 -4.49 -9.03 -10.88
N PHE A 138 -4.70 -7.99 -10.08
CA PHE A 138 -4.36 -6.62 -10.45
C PHE A 138 -2.86 -6.46 -10.74
N TYR A 139 -1.98 -6.98 -9.88
CA TYR A 139 -0.54 -6.85 -10.07
C TYR A 139 -0.05 -7.62 -11.29
N LYS A 140 -0.61 -8.80 -11.56
CA LYS A 140 -0.35 -9.56 -12.80
C LYS A 140 -0.78 -8.76 -14.04
N HIS A 141 -1.98 -8.18 -13.98
CA HIS A 141 -2.52 -7.35 -15.09
C HIS A 141 -1.65 -6.13 -15.36
N MET A 142 -1.08 -5.52 -14.31
CA MET A 142 -0.18 -4.38 -14.44
C MET A 142 1.24 -4.74 -14.95
N GLY A 143 1.49 -6.01 -15.24
CA GLY A 143 2.76 -6.47 -15.83
C GLY A 143 3.72 -7.11 -14.83
N GLY A 144 3.30 -7.32 -13.59
CA GLY A 144 4.09 -8.01 -12.58
C GLY A 144 4.27 -9.48 -12.88
N LYS A 145 5.52 -9.97 -12.75
CA LYS A 145 5.86 -11.37 -12.88
C LYS A 145 5.95 -12.01 -11.52
N LEU A 146 5.17 -13.05 -11.28
CA LEU A 146 5.27 -13.86 -10.06
C LEU A 146 6.64 -14.58 -10.04
N ILE A 147 7.49 -14.24 -9.06
CA ILE A 147 8.85 -14.78 -9.00
C ILE A 147 9.08 -15.73 -7.83
N LYS A 148 8.35 -15.55 -6.74
CA LYS A 148 8.46 -16.39 -5.55
C LYS A 148 7.28 -16.19 -4.62
N THR A 149 7.20 -17.06 -3.61
CA THR A 149 6.36 -16.88 -2.43
C THR A 149 7.29 -16.75 -1.22
N ARG A 150 6.99 -15.81 -0.33
CA ARG A 150 7.70 -15.60 0.93
C ARG A 150 6.71 -15.57 2.09
N ILE A 151 7.20 -15.66 3.32
CA ILE A 151 6.34 -15.55 4.50
C ILE A 151 6.24 -14.10 4.93
N PHE A 152 5.01 -13.58 4.99
CA PHE A 152 4.72 -12.30 5.60
C PHE A 152 4.78 -12.45 7.12
N LEU A 153 5.81 -11.88 7.73
CA LEU A 153 6.21 -12.18 9.12
C LEU A 153 5.14 -11.81 10.16
N LEU A 154 4.39 -10.73 9.92
CA LEU A 154 3.38 -10.25 10.87
C LEU A 154 2.28 -11.30 11.16
N PHE A 155 1.89 -12.07 10.15
CA PHE A 155 0.83 -13.08 10.26
C PHE A 155 1.31 -14.50 10.05
N GLN A 156 2.58 -14.72 9.75
CA GLN A 156 3.12 -16.02 9.36
C GLN A 156 2.33 -16.63 8.18
N LEU A 157 1.86 -15.80 7.27
CA LEU A 157 1.08 -16.18 6.09
C LEU A 157 1.91 -16.03 4.81
N PRO A 158 1.68 -16.89 3.80
CA PRO A 158 2.38 -16.77 2.53
C PRO A 158 1.92 -15.54 1.76
N GLU A 159 2.88 -14.83 1.18
CA GLU A 159 2.62 -13.77 0.21
C GLU A 159 3.35 -14.05 -1.10
N ASN A 160 2.69 -13.74 -2.21
CA ASN A 160 3.28 -13.77 -3.53
C ASN A 160 4.12 -12.52 -3.75
N VAL A 161 5.27 -12.67 -4.39
CA VAL A 161 6.12 -11.53 -4.77
C VAL A 161 6.08 -11.37 -6.29
N TYR A 162 5.66 -10.20 -6.73
CA TYR A 162 5.64 -9.79 -8.14
C TYR A 162 6.82 -8.88 -8.43
N TYR A 163 7.49 -9.15 -9.53
CA TYR A 163 8.65 -8.40 -9.98
C TYR A 163 8.34 -7.64 -11.26
N PHE A 164 8.75 -6.38 -11.26
CA PHE A 164 8.67 -5.47 -12.41
C PHE A 164 10.10 -5.11 -12.79
N GLU A 165 10.57 -5.70 -13.88
CA GLU A 165 11.95 -5.57 -14.35
C GLU A 165 12.29 -4.14 -14.82
N LYS A 166 11.25 -3.39 -15.21
CA LYS A 166 11.38 -2.02 -15.67
C LYS A 166 10.17 -1.21 -15.26
N ILE A 167 10.43 -0.16 -14.53
CA ILE A 167 9.39 0.81 -14.14
C ILE A 167 9.60 2.18 -14.77
#